data_eae16f3e957519a1d0289eb78d00c108
#
_entry.id   eae16f3e957519a1d0289eb78d00c108
#
_cell.length_a   1.000
_cell.length_b   1.000
_cell.length_c   1.000
_cell.angle_alpha   90.00
_cell.angle_beta   90.00
_cell.angle_gamma   90.00
#
_symmetry.space_group_name_H-M   'P 1'
#
loop_
_entity.id
_entity.type
_entity.pdbx_description
1 polymer ?
#
loop_
_entity_poly.entity_id
_entity_poly.type
_entity_poly.pdbx_seq_one_letter_code
_entity_poly.pdbx_strand_id
1 'polypeptide(L)'
;GLGDVYKRQDKIILGGMGMTNDDYLYFKNVFSNAGALDRIVSFMNTTENPPVERLLIPDMALTAAEYFAVNNNEKVLVLLTDMTSYADALAIVSNRMDQIPSKDSMPGSIYSDLAKIYEKAVQFPSGGSITIIAVTTLSGGDITHAVPDNTGYITEGQLFLRRDSDIGKVIVDPFRSLSRLKQLVTGKKTRKDHPQVMNAAVRLYADA
;
A
#
# COMPACT_ATOMS: atom_id res chain seq x y z
N GLY A 1 4.04 -12.11 9.31
CA GLY A 1 4.66 -11.33 8.23
C GLY A 1 3.74 -11.22 7.04
N LEU A 2 4.15 -10.46 6.01
CA LEU A 2 3.40 -10.33 4.73
C LEU A 2 3.04 -11.70 4.12
N GLY A 3 3.87 -12.73 4.33
CA GLY A 3 3.61 -14.08 3.87
C GLY A 3 2.38 -14.76 4.50
N ASP A 4 2.00 -14.38 5.71
CA ASP A 4 0.80 -14.93 6.35
C ASP A 4 -0.48 -14.23 5.86
N VAL A 5 -0.41 -12.93 5.59
CA VAL A 5 -1.51 -12.20 4.97
C VAL A 5 -1.78 -12.76 3.58
N TYR A 6 -0.74 -12.98 2.80
CA TYR A 6 -0.80 -13.55 1.47
C TYR A 6 -1.42 -14.97 1.42
N LYS A 7 -1.09 -15.83 2.39
CA LYS A 7 -1.61 -17.21 2.46
C LYS A 7 -3.08 -17.30 2.87
N ARG A 8 -3.62 -16.26 3.52
CA ARG A 8 -5.00 -16.22 4.03
C ARG A 8 -5.99 -15.54 3.11
N GLN A 9 -5.52 -15.01 1.98
CA GLN A 9 -6.38 -14.34 1.01
C GLN A 9 -6.79 -15.29 -0.12
N ASP A 10 -8.03 -15.17 -0.56
CA ASP A 10 -8.58 -16.01 -1.64
C ASP A 10 -8.12 -15.48 -3.01
N LYS A 11 -8.06 -14.16 -3.18
CA LYS A 11 -7.59 -13.47 -4.38
C LYS A 11 -6.57 -12.39 -4.05
N ILE A 12 -5.68 -12.16 -5.00
CA ILE A 12 -4.69 -11.09 -4.96
C ILE A 12 -4.82 -10.29 -6.24
N ILE A 13 -4.88 -8.97 -6.09
CA ILE A 13 -4.91 -8.06 -7.23
C ILE A 13 -3.67 -7.17 -7.14
N LEU A 14 -2.91 -7.15 -8.20
CA LEU A 14 -1.73 -6.29 -8.34
C LEU A 14 -2.07 -5.14 -9.28
N GLY A 15 -2.04 -3.92 -8.76
CA GLY A 15 -2.10 -2.68 -9.51
C GLY A 15 -0.70 -2.05 -9.59
N GLY A 16 -0.03 -2.21 -10.71
CA GLY A 16 1.31 -1.67 -10.96
C GLY A 16 1.26 -0.35 -11.73
N MET A 17 1.89 0.70 -11.23
CA MET A 17 1.88 2.05 -11.80
C MET A 17 3.30 2.54 -12.04
N GLY A 18 3.67 2.72 -13.30
CA GLY A 18 5.00 3.18 -13.71
C GLY A 18 6.10 2.17 -13.39
N MET A 19 5.80 0.89 -13.48
CA MET A 19 6.77 -0.18 -13.21
C MET A 19 7.81 -0.28 -14.32
N THR A 20 9.05 -0.62 -13.96
CA THR A 20 10.04 -1.03 -14.93
C THR A 20 9.73 -2.42 -15.48
N ASN A 21 10.25 -2.77 -16.65
CA ASN A 21 10.09 -4.12 -17.18
C ASN A 21 10.72 -5.18 -16.26
N ASP A 22 11.81 -4.85 -15.60
CA ASP A 22 12.47 -5.74 -14.65
C ASP A 22 11.60 -6.01 -13.42
N ASP A 23 10.95 -4.98 -12.87
CA ASP A 23 9.99 -5.14 -11.76
C ASP A 23 8.80 -6.01 -12.18
N TYR A 24 8.25 -5.77 -13.37
CA TYR A 24 7.17 -6.59 -13.92
C TYR A 24 7.57 -8.07 -14.01
N LEU A 25 8.74 -8.36 -14.59
CA LEU A 25 9.25 -9.73 -14.70
C LEU A 25 9.54 -10.35 -13.35
N TYR A 26 10.05 -9.56 -12.41
CA TYR A 26 10.27 -10.00 -11.03
C TYR A 26 8.97 -10.47 -10.37
N PHE A 27 7.93 -9.64 -10.37
CA PHE A 27 6.64 -10.02 -9.80
C PHE A 27 6.05 -11.26 -10.48
N LYS A 28 6.09 -11.32 -11.80
CA LYS A 28 5.62 -12.47 -12.57
C LYS A 28 6.33 -13.76 -12.15
N ASN A 29 7.65 -13.72 -12.01
CA ASN A 29 8.46 -14.87 -11.60
C ASN A 29 8.17 -15.27 -10.16
N VAL A 30 8.08 -14.31 -9.23
CA VAL A 30 7.75 -14.56 -7.81
C VAL A 30 6.40 -15.25 -7.68
N PHE A 31 5.39 -14.78 -8.40
CA PHE A 31 4.05 -15.37 -8.36
C PHE A 31 4.00 -16.74 -9.01
N SER A 32 4.71 -16.94 -10.13
CA SER A 32 4.83 -18.24 -10.77
C SER A 32 5.49 -19.27 -9.85
N ASN A 33 6.63 -18.91 -9.25
CA ASN A 33 7.36 -19.79 -8.34
C ASN A 33 6.58 -20.12 -7.06
N ALA A 34 5.71 -19.20 -6.62
CA ALA A 34 4.84 -19.43 -5.47
C ALA A 34 3.60 -20.27 -5.80
N GLY A 35 3.38 -20.67 -7.07
CA GLY A 35 2.17 -21.38 -7.50
C GLY A 35 0.89 -20.56 -7.31
N ALA A 36 0.97 -19.24 -7.37
CA ALA A 36 -0.11 -18.34 -7.02
C ALA A 36 -0.79 -17.69 -8.25
N LEU A 37 -0.36 -18.01 -9.47
CA LEU A 37 -0.86 -17.37 -10.70
C LEU A 37 -2.38 -17.48 -10.86
N ASP A 38 -2.98 -18.59 -10.47
CA ASP A 38 -4.43 -18.81 -10.58
C ASP A 38 -5.25 -17.91 -9.64
N ARG A 39 -4.60 -17.31 -8.64
CA ARG A 39 -5.24 -16.44 -7.65
C ARG A 39 -4.92 -14.97 -7.84
N ILE A 40 -4.11 -14.63 -8.84
CA ILE A 40 -3.63 -13.27 -9.05
C ILE A 40 -4.25 -12.68 -10.31
N VAL A 41 -4.80 -11.48 -10.17
CA VAL A 41 -5.19 -10.61 -11.28
C VAL A 41 -4.25 -9.41 -11.27
N SER A 42 -3.69 -9.06 -12.43
CA SER A 42 -2.72 -7.96 -12.53
C SER A 42 -3.17 -6.91 -13.54
N PHE A 43 -3.16 -5.65 -13.11
CA PHE A 43 -3.32 -4.47 -13.95
C PHE A 43 -2.01 -3.69 -13.90
N MET A 44 -1.34 -3.56 -15.04
CA MET A 44 0.03 -3.07 -15.06
C MET A 44 0.18 -1.93 -16.06
N ASN A 45 0.71 -0.80 -15.60
CA ASN A 45 1.25 0.26 -16.41
C ASN A 45 2.76 0.29 -16.22
N THR A 46 3.49 0.20 -17.31
CA THR A 46 4.96 0.27 -17.30
C THR A 46 5.45 1.69 -17.60
N THR A 47 6.75 1.91 -17.46
CA THR A 47 7.38 3.19 -17.81
C THR A 47 7.29 3.51 -19.31
N GLU A 48 7.02 2.52 -20.15
CA GLU A 48 6.82 2.69 -21.59
C GLU A 48 5.40 3.12 -21.97
N ASN A 49 4.43 2.94 -21.06
CA ASN A 49 3.05 3.34 -21.27
C ASN A 49 2.81 4.83 -20.95
N PRO A 50 1.80 5.46 -21.56
CA PRO A 50 1.43 6.83 -21.24
C PRO A 50 1.17 7.04 -19.74
N PRO A 51 1.69 8.11 -19.11
CA PRO A 51 1.48 8.36 -17.68
C PRO A 51 0.02 8.47 -17.27
N VAL A 52 -0.86 8.96 -18.16
CA VAL A 52 -2.30 9.10 -17.89
C VAL A 52 -2.98 7.76 -17.60
N GLU A 53 -2.51 6.66 -18.18
CA GLU A 53 -3.05 5.32 -17.94
C GLU A 53 -2.83 4.87 -16.49
N ARG A 54 -1.83 5.41 -15.79
CA ARG A 54 -1.59 5.12 -14.36
C ARG A 54 -2.77 5.48 -13.49
N LEU A 55 -3.52 6.52 -13.88
CA LEU A 55 -4.69 6.98 -13.13
C LEU A 55 -5.84 5.98 -13.16
N LEU A 56 -5.90 5.11 -14.16
CA LEU A 56 -6.93 4.08 -14.29
C LEU A 56 -6.63 2.81 -13.50
N ILE A 57 -5.36 2.55 -13.19
CA ILE A 57 -4.92 1.30 -12.55
C ILE A 57 -5.60 1.05 -11.19
N PRO A 58 -5.63 2.01 -10.24
CA PRO A 58 -6.31 1.79 -8.97
C PRO A 58 -7.79 1.49 -9.14
N ASP A 59 -8.48 2.20 -10.02
CA ASP A 59 -9.92 1.99 -10.27
C ASP A 59 -10.20 0.62 -10.86
N MET A 60 -9.40 0.16 -11.83
CA MET A 60 -9.52 -1.17 -12.42
C MET A 60 -9.25 -2.26 -11.37
N ALA A 61 -8.18 -2.12 -10.60
CA ALA A 61 -7.81 -3.07 -9.56
C ALA A 61 -8.88 -3.17 -8.46
N LEU A 62 -9.40 -2.04 -8.01
CA LEU A 62 -10.41 -1.99 -6.95
C LEU A 62 -11.79 -2.43 -7.44
N THR A 63 -12.17 -2.14 -8.68
CA THR A 63 -13.40 -2.66 -9.28
C THR A 63 -13.38 -4.19 -9.34
N ALA A 64 -12.25 -4.78 -9.76
CA ALA A 64 -12.09 -6.22 -9.74
C ALA A 64 -12.13 -6.78 -8.30
N ALA A 65 -11.52 -6.08 -7.33
CA ALA A 65 -11.57 -6.47 -5.93
C ALA A 65 -13.00 -6.46 -5.36
N GLU A 66 -13.77 -5.40 -5.67
CA GLU A 66 -15.17 -5.31 -5.27
C GLU A 66 -16.00 -6.45 -5.84
N TYR A 67 -15.78 -6.80 -7.11
CA TYR A 67 -16.46 -7.93 -7.72
C TYR A 67 -16.23 -9.24 -6.96
N PHE A 68 -14.99 -9.59 -6.68
CA PHE A 68 -14.66 -10.82 -5.95
C PHE A 68 -15.15 -10.79 -4.50
N ALA A 69 -15.00 -9.67 -3.82
CA ALA A 69 -15.40 -9.55 -2.42
C ALA A 69 -16.93 -9.56 -2.25
N VAL A 70 -17.68 -8.91 -3.12
CA VAL A 70 -19.15 -8.79 -3.00
C VAL A 70 -19.85 -10.00 -3.56
N ASN A 71 -19.50 -10.43 -4.78
CA ASN A 71 -20.24 -11.49 -5.47
C ASN A 71 -19.80 -12.89 -5.03
N ASN A 72 -18.53 -13.07 -4.71
CA ASN A 72 -17.98 -14.37 -4.35
C ASN A 72 -17.72 -14.52 -2.84
N ASN A 73 -17.90 -13.45 -2.05
CA ASN A 73 -17.56 -13.41 -0.62
C ASN A 73 -16.08 -13.73 -0.34
N GLU A 74 -15.20 -13.40 -1.27
CA GLU A 74 -13.77 -13.67 -1.16
C GLU A 74 -13.06 -12.60 -0.33
N LYS A 75 -11.96 -13.00 0.30
CA LYS A 75 -11.00 -12.09 0.94
C LYS A 75 -9.96 -11.69 -0.07
N VAL A 76 -9.98 -10.44 -0.48
CA VAL A 76 -9.15 -9.90 -1.55
C VAL A 76 -8.04 -9.03 -0.98
N LEU A 77 -6.80 -9.29 -1.39
CA LEU A 77 -5.66 -8.43 -1.14
C LEU A 77 -5.35 -7.62 -2.41
N VAL A 78 -5.37 -6.30 -2.30
CA VAL A 78 -4.97 -5.39 -3.38
C VAL A 78 -3.61 -4.79 -3.05
N LEU A 79 -2.66 -4.97 -3.96
CA LEU A 79 -1.33 -4.37 -3.88
C LEU A 79 -1.27 -3.23 -4.90
N LEU A 80 -1.18 -2.00 -4.43
CA LEU A 80 -1.03 -0.80 -5.28
C LEU A 80 0.42 -0.31 -5.19
N THR A 81 1.15 -0.41 -6.28
CA THR A 81 2.56 -0.02 -6.36
C THR A 81 2.88 0.62 -7.71
N ASP A 82 3.33 1.86 -7.80
CA ASP A 82 3.69 2.78 -6.74
C ASP A 82 2.71 3.96 -6.72
N MET A 83 2.19 4.30 -5.55
CA MET A 83 1.24 5.41 -5.40
C MET A 83 1.92 6.78 -5.60
N THR A 84 3.25 6.87 -5.45
CA THR A 84 4.00 8.07 -5.83
C THR A 84 3.96 8.28 -7.35
N SER A 85 4.15 7.21 -8.14
CA SER A 85 4.00 7.26 -9.61
C SER A 85 2.56 7.63 -10.05
N TYR A 86 1.54 7.18 -9.30
CA TYR A 86 0.16 7.60 -9.50
C TYR A 86 0.01 9.11 -9.29
N ALA A 87 0.52 9.63 -8.18
CA ALA A 87 0.44 11.04 -7.84
C ALA A 87 1.20 11.93 -8.84
N ASP A 88 2.34 11.49 -9.33
CA ASP A 88 3.09 12.18 -10.38
C ASP A 88 2.27 12.28 -11.68
N ALA A 89 1.59 11.21 -12.07
CA ALA A 89 0.69 11.23 -13.23
C ALA A 89 -0.49 12.19 -13.01
N LEU A 90 -1.06 12.21 -11.81
CA LEU A 90 -2.13 13.13 -11.44
C LEU A 90 -1.66 14.59 -11.51
N ALA A 91 -0.44 14.89 -11.04
CA ALA A 91 0.16 16.22 -11.14
C ALA A 91 0.37 16.66 -12.60
N ILE A 92 0.82 15.75 -13.47
CA ILE A 92 0.99 16.04 -14.91
C ILE A 92 -0.34 16.42 -15.54
N VAL A 93 -1.42 15.66 -15.27
CA VAL A 93 -2.74 15.93 -15.83
C VAL A 93 -3.32 17.24 -15.26
N SER A 94 -3.21 17.45 -13.95
CA SER A 94 -3.67 18.64 -13.26
C SER A 94 -3.00 19.92 -13.80
N ASN A 95 -1.67 19.88 -14.00
CA ASN A 95 -0.93 21.00 -14.57
C ASN A 95 -1.35 21.33 -16.01
N ARG A 96 -1.71 20.32 -16.81
CA ARG A 96 -2.23 20.53 -18.17
C ARG A 96 -3.65 21.10 -18.18
N MET A 97 -4.37 20.99 -17.06
CA MET A 97 -5.70 21.58 -16.86
C MET A 97 -5.65 22.96 -16.18
N ASP A 98 -4.47 23.59 -16.13
CA ASP A 98 -4.21 24.91 -15.52
C ASP A 98 -4.64 25.00 -14.04
N GLN A 99 -4.60 23.89 -13.31
CA GLN A 99 -4.90 23.88 -11.88
C GLN A 99 -3.70 24.39 -11.08
N ILE A 100 -3.98 25.14 -10.02
CA ILE A 100 -2.92 25.70 -9.15
C ILE A 100 -2.34 24.56 -8.30
N PRO A 101 -1.02 24.30 -8.35
CA PRO A 101 -0.37 23.29 -7.53
C PRO A 101 -0.43 23.64 -6.03
N SER A 102 -0.50 22.63 -5.19
CA SER A 102 -0.37 22.73 -3.74
C SER A 102 1.05 22.32 -3.28
N LYS A 103 1.19 21.82 -2.05
CA LYS A 103 2.45 21.34 -1.49
C LYS A 103 3.11 20.30 -2.42
N ASP A 104 4.43 20.37 -2.56
CA ASP A 104 5.27 19.46 -3.34
C ASP A 104 4.86 19.38 -4.84
N SER A 105 4.34 20.48 -5.38
CA SER A 105 3.82 20.54 -6.76
C SER A 105 2.67 19.57 -7.07
N MET A 106 2.04 19.02 -6.06
CA MET A 106 0.88 18.14 -6.21
C MET A 106 -0.42 18.93 -6.41
N PRO A 107 -1.43 18.37 -7.08
CA PRO A 107 -2.74 19.00 -7.20
C PRO A 107 -3.40 19.20 -5.84
N GLY A 108 -4.21 20.24 -5.69
CA GLY A 108 -4.96 20.49 -4.44
C GLY A 108 -5.90 19.37 -4.03
N SER A 109 -6.31 18.54 -4.98
CA SER A 109 -7.19 17.37 -4.78
C SER A 109 -6.47 16.10 -4.30
N ILE A 110 -5.13 16.09 -4.16
CA ILE A 110 -4.36 14.88 -3.90
C ILE A 110 -4.88 14.08 -2.70
N TYR A 111 -5.24 14.75 -1.61
CA TYR A 111 -5.78 14.09 -0.43
C TYR A 111 -7.09 13.37 -0.73
N SER A 112 -8.05 14.05 -1.39
CA SER A 112 -9.35 13.45 -1.72
C SER A 112 -9.24 12.36 -2.76
N ASP A 113 -8.30 12.44 -3.70
CA ASP A 113 -8.08 11.42 -4.71
C ASP A 113 -7.50 10.14 -4.09
N LEU A 114 -6.51 10.28 -3.19
CA LEU A 114 -5.99 9.16 -2.42
C LEU A 114 -7.03 8.57 -1.47
N ALA A 115 -7.83 9.40 -0.79
CA ALA A 115 -8.88 8.95 0.11
C ALA A 115 -9.93 8.09 -0.61
N LYS A 116 -10.40 8.49 -1.78
CA LYS A 116 -11.34 7.72 -2.61
C LYS A 116 -10.82 6.31 -2.94
N ILE A 117 -9.52 6.18 -3.14
CA ILE A 117 -8.88 4.88 -3.40
C ILE A 117 -8.82 4.04 -2.12
N TYR A 118 -8.30 4.61 -1.03
CA TYR A 118 -8.03 3.86 0.19
C TYR A 118 -9.26 3.53 1.02
N GLU A 119 -10.33 4.34 0.94
CA GLU A 119 -11.61 4.08 1.60
C GLU A 119 -12.35 2.84 1.07
N LYS A 120 -11.92 2.30 -0.06
CA LYS A 120 -12.41 1.03 -0.60
C LYS A 120 -11.91 -0.20 0.16
N ALA A 121 -10.97 -0.05 1.10
CA ALA A 121 -10.58 -1.10 2.02
C ALA A 121 -11.68 -1.33 3.06
N VAL A 122 -12.43 -2.43 2.92
CA VAL A 122 -13.64 -2.68 3.70
C VAL A 122 -13.86 -4.16 3.96
N GLN A 123 -14.52 -4.48 5.07
CA GLN A 123 -15.08 -5.80 5.33
C GLN A 123 -16.60 -5.75 5.13
N PHE A 124 -17.12 -6.58 4.24
CA PHE A 124 -18.55 -6.64 3.95
C PHE A 124 -19.28 -7.54 4.96
N PRO A 125 -20.54 -7.22 5.29
CA PRO A 125 -21.34 -8.05 6.19
C PRO A 125 -21.54 -9.47 5.67
N SER A 126 -21.50 -9.68 4.36
CA SER A 126 -21.60 -10.99 3.68
C SER A 126 -20.39 -11.91 3.93
N GLY A 127 -19.27 -11.36 4.41
CA GLY A 127 -18.04 -12.11 4.72
C GLY A 127 -16.86 -11.83 3.81
N GLY A 128 -17.09 -11.24 2.64
CA GLY A 128 -16.01 -10.77 1.77
C GLY A 128 -15.28 -9.56 2.34
N SER A 129 -14.04 -9.32 1.91
CA SER A 129 -13.26 -8.17 2.37
C SER A 129 -12.23 -7.73 1.35
N ILE A 130 -11.89 -6.43 1.39
CA ILE A 130 -10.82 -5.83 0.61
C ILE A 130 -9.78 -5.29 1.59
N THR A 131 -8.56 -5.79 1.47
CA THR A 131 -7.38 -5.27 2.17
C THR A 131 -6.48 -4.60 1.15
N ILE A 132 -6.11 -3.35 1.39
CA ILE A 132 -5.22 -2.60 0.48
C ILE A 132 -3.85 -2.45 1.14
N ILE A 133 -2.79 -2.78 0.40
CA ILE A 133 -1.42 -2.39 0.70
C ILE A 133 -0.99 -1.40 -0.38
N ALA A 134 -0.91 -0.14 0.01
CA ALA A 134 -0.43 0.93 -0.85
C ALA A 134 1.06 1.16 -0.60
N VAL A 135 1.86 1.08 -1.66
CA VAL A 135 3.30 1.31 -1.61
C VAL A 135 3.58 2.73 -2.07
N THR A 136 4.38 3.45 -1.30
CA THR A 136 4.87 4.80 -1.66
C THR A 136 6.38 4.81 -1.64
N THR A 137 7.00 5.46 -2.60
CA THR A 137 8.43 5.70 -2.61
C THR A 137 8.74 6.98 -1.83
N LEU A 138 9.72 6.89 -0.93
CA LEU A 138 10.22 8.04 -0.18
C LEU A 138 11.40 8.66 -0.93
N SER A 139 11.15 9.73 -1.67
CA SER A 139 12.22 10.50 -2.34
C SER A 139 13.13 11.11 -1.29
N GLY A 140 14.43 10.78 -1.35
CA GLY A 140 15.39 11.22 -0.34
C GLY A 140 15.11 10.77 1.10
N GLY A 141 14.23 9.77 1.29
CA GLY A 141 13.82 9.30 2.61
C GLY A 141 12.83 10.23 3.32
N ASP A 142 12.26 11.20 2.62
CA ASP A 142 11.34 12.19 3.19
C ASP A 142 9.91 11.65 3.31
N ILE A 143 9.52 11.34 4.54
CA ILE A 143 8.16 10.89 4.88
C ILE A 143 7.15 12.04 4.91
N THR A 144 7.62 13.29 4.93
CA THR A 144 6.75 14.49 5.00
C THR A 144 6.33 14.99 3.62
N HIS A 145 6.82 14.36 2.55
CA HIS A 145 6.32 14.59 1.19
C HIS A 145 4.81 14.32 1.11
N ALA A 146 4.08 15.08 0.30
CA ALA A 146 2.61 15.06 0.26
C ALA A 146 2.00 13.66 0.08
N VAL A 147 2.62 12.78 -0.71
CA VAL A 147 2.06 11.45 -0.99
C VAL A 147 2.18 10.50 0.20
N PRO A 148 3.36 10.23 0.78
CA PRO A 148 3.48 9.38 1.96
C PRO A 148 2.78 9.99 3.19
N ASP A 149 2.81 11.31 3.37
CA ASP A 149 2.16 12.00 4.48
C ASP A 149 0.63 11.81 4.43
N ASN A 150 -0.01 12.12 3.29
CA ASN A 150 -1.44 11.91 3.11
C ASN A 150 -1.83 10.43 3.21
N THR A 151 -1.03 9.53 2.63
CA THR A 151 -1.25 8.09 2.74
C THR A 151 -1.25 7.65 4.21
N GLY A 152 -0.34 8.19 5.00
CA GLY A 152 -0.26 7.92 6.43
C GLY A 152 -1.45 8.44 7.23
N TYR A 153 -2.02 9.58 6.84
CA TYR A 153 -3.24 10.10 7.47
C TYR A 153 -4.49 9.28 7.19
N ILE A 154 -4.62 8.79 5.97
CA ILE A 154 -5.83 8.09 5.51
C ILE A 154 -5.82 6.62 5.95
N THR A 155 -4.67 5.95 5.90
CA THR A 155 -4.55 4.51 6.16
C THR A 155 -4.46 4.18 7.65
N GLU A 156 -4.83 2.94 8.01
CA GLU A 156 -4.83 2.46 9.41
C GLU A 156 -3.44 2.07 9.93
N GLY A 157 -2.46 1.95 9.06
CA GLY A 157 -1.10 1.62 9.46
C GLY A 157 -0.07 1.93 8.39
N GLN A 158 1.15 2.17 8.84
CA GLN A 158 2.31 2.42 7.97
C GLN A 158 3.43 1.48 8.36
N LEU A 159 4.01 0.83 7.38
CA LEU A 159 5.24 0.05 7.51
C LEU A 159 6.38 0.84 6.89
N PHE A 160 7.25 1.39 7.73
CA PHE A 160 8.44 2.09 7.28
C PHE A 160 9.55 1.08 7.01
N LEU A 161 10.06 1.08 5.77
CA LEU A 161 11.14 0.20 5.35
C LEU A 161 12.45 0.99 5.33
N ARG A 162 13.51 0.42 5.89
CA ARG A 162 14.86 0.97 5.81
C ARG A 162 15.85 -0.10 5.37
N ARG A 163 16.94 0.33 4.74
CA ARG A 163 18.08 -0.54 4.49
C ARG A 163 18.92 -0.62 5.76
N ASP A 164 19.16 -1.81 6.21
CA ASP A 164 20.09 -2.06 7.30
C ASP A 164 21.52 -2.12 6.73
N SER A 165 22.41 -1.24 7.26
CA SER A 165 23.78 -1.13 6.79
C SER A 165 24.61 -2.36 7.09
N ASP A 166 24.33 -3.03 8.22
CA ASP A 166 25.16 -4.12 8.73
C ASP A 166 24.89 -5.43 7.99
N ILE A 167 23.62 -5.67 7.66
CA ILE A 167 23.20 -6.90 6.96
C ILE A 167 22.87 -6.66 5.48
N GLY A 168 22.91 -5.42 4.99
CA GLY A 168 22.64 -5.06 3.60
C GLY A 168 21.22 -5.35 3.12
N LYS A 169 20.29 -5.68 4.01
CA LYS A 169 18.90 -6.06 3.69
C LYS A 169 17.93 -4.94 4.00
N VAL A 170 16.78 -4.98 3.32
CA VAL A 170 15.66 -4.13 3.66
C VAL A 170 14.88 -4.76 4.81
N ILE A 171 14.67 -3.99 5.86
CA ILE A 171 13.92 -4.40 7.05
C ILE A 171 12.81 -3.41 7.38
N VAL A 172 11.80 -3.89 8.09
CA VAL A 172 10.77 -3.01 8.66
C VAL A 172 11.35 -2.35 9.91
N ASP A 173 11.28 -1.02 9.98
CA ASP A 173 11.59 -0.28 11.19
C ASP A 173 10.35 -0.22 12.09
N PRO A 174 10.32 -0.96 13.22
CA PRO A 174 9.13 -1.05 14.06
C PRO A 174 8.83 0.25 14.82
N PHE A 175 9.84 1.10 15.03
CA PHE A 175 9.70 2.33 15.79
C PHE A 175 9.24 3.50 14.93
N ARG A 176 9.59 3.50 13.66
CA ARG A 176 9.11 4.47 12.66
C ARG A 176 7.81 4.04 11.99
N SER A 177 7.39 2.80 12.22
CA SER A 177 6.13 2.26 11.72
C SER A 177 4.98 2.59 12.66
N LEU A 178 3.78 2.77 12.12
CA LEU A 178 2.58 3.15 12.87
C LEU A 178 1.47 2.12 12.65
N SER A 179 0.73 1.82 13.73
CA SER A 179 -0.55 1.12 13.66
C SER A 179 -1.57 1.85 14.55
N ARG A 180 -2.62 2.39 13.95
CA ARG A 180 -3.70 3.08 14.67
C ARG A 180 -4.59 2.12 15.44
N LEU A 181 -4.73 0.89 14.92
CA LEU A 181 -5.59 -0.14 15.49
C LEU A 181 -4.92 -0.99 16.57
N LYS A 182 -3.64 -0.74 16.90
CA LYS A 182 -2.89 -1.57 17.85
C LYS A 182 -3.59 -1.72 19.20
N GLN A 183 -4.22 -0.67 19.71
CA GLN A 183 -4.92 -0.69 21.01
C GLN A 183 -6.17 -1.58 21.00
N LEU A 184 -6.78 -1.81 19.85
CA LEU A 184 -7.94 -2.68 19.69
C LEU A 184 -7.57 -4.17 19.77
N VAL A 185 -6.34 -4.51 19.42
CA VAL A 185 -5.86 -5.89 19.31
C VAL A 185 -4.85 -6.28 20.38
N THR A 186 -4.06 -5.32 20.88
CA THR A 186 -2.99 -5.57 21.86
C THR A 186 -3.54 -6.03 23.18
N GLY A 187 -3.11 -7.22 23.64
CA GLY A 187 -3.57 -7.85 24.87
C GLY A 187 -4.97 -8.47 24.81
N LYS A 188 -5.72 -8.26 23.72
CA LYS A 188 -7.07 -8.83 23.48
C LYS A 188 -7.02 -9.98 22.48
N LYS A 189 -6.44 -9.73 21.28
CA LYS A 189 -6.25 -10.72 20.20
C LYS A 189 -4.81 -11.21 20.13
N THR A 190 -3.92 -10.60 20.91
CA THR A 190 -2.52 -10.98 21.07
C THR A 190 -2.28 -11.47 22.49
N ARG A 191 -1.06 -11.94 22.77
CA ARG A 191 -0.63 -12.39 24.10
C ARG A 191 -0.89 -11.31 25.16
N LYS A 192 -1.31 -11.68 26.36
CA LYS A 192 -1.73 -10.74 27.43
C LYS A 192 -0.63 -9.77 27.89
N ASP A 193 0.63 -10.19 27.85
CA ASP A 193 1.79 -9.38 28.21
C ASP A 193 2.28 -8.45 27.09
N HIS A 194 1.70 -8.53 25.89
CA HIS A 194 2.07 -7.71 24.73
C HIS A 194 2.11 -6.20 25.04
N PRO A 195 1.12 -5.60 25.75
CA PRO A 195 1.19 -4.17 26.10
C PRO A 195 2.42 -3.80 26.90
N GLN A 196 2.80 -4.64 27.88
CA GLN A 196 3.96 -4.41 28.74
C GLN A 196 5.26 -4.54 27.98
N VAL A 197 5.42 -5.59 27.16
CA VAL A 197 6.59 -5.81 26.32
C VAL A 197 6.76 -4.65 25.33
N MET A 198 5.69 -4.22 24.69
CA MET A 198 5.72 -3.10 23.75
C MET A 198 6.17 -1.80 24.41
N ASN A 199 5.63 -1.47 25.60
CA ASN A 199 6.02 -0.27 26.33
C ASN A 199 7.48 -0.32 26.80
N ALA A 200 7.95 -1.48 27.22
CA ALA A 200 9.36 -1.66 27.58
C ALA A 200 10.28 -1.47 26.36
N ALA A 201 9.93 -2.03 25.22
CA ALA A 201 10.69 -1.87 23.98
C ALA A 201 10.78 -0.40 23.52
N VAL A 202 9.67 0.35 23.61
CA VAL A 202 9.65 1.78 23.26
C VAL A 202 10.56 2.59 24.19
N ARG A 203 10.54 2.31 25.50
CA ARG A 203 11.43 2.99 26.45
C ARG A 203 12.89 2.70 26.16
N LEU A 204 13.26 1.43 25.98
CA LEU A 204 14.63 1.04 25.65
C LEU A 204 15.14 1.69 24.37
N TYR A 205 14.26 1.85 23.36
CA TYR A 205 14.62 2.54 22.12
C TYR A 205 14.81 4.04 22.30
N ALA A 206 14.00 4.67 23.19
CA ALA A 206 14.14 6.09 23.47
C ALA A 206 15.38 6.43 24.31
N ASP A 207 15.89 5.47 25.08
CA ASP A 207 17.07 5.62 25.94
C ASP A 207 18.39 5.27 25.20
N ALA A 208 18.32 4.74 23.96
CA ALA A 208 19.47 4.32 23.15
C ALA A 208 19.88 5.39 22.12
#